data_14bac976b42b7c965897b07e77902afc
#
_entry.id   14bac976b42b7c965897b07e77902afc
#
_cell.length_a   1.000
_cell.length_b   1.000
_cell.length_c   1.000
_cell.angle_alpha   90.00
_cell.angle_beta   90.00
_cell.angle_gamma   90.00
#
_symmetry.space_group_name_H-M   'P 1'
#
loop_
_entity.id
_entity.type
_entity.pdbx_description
1 polymer ?
#
loop_
_entity_poly.entity_id
_entity_poly.type
_entity_poly.pdbx_seq_one_letter_code
_entity_poly.pdbx_strand_id
1 'polypeptide(L)'
;MIAHSLSGEVFGPAQRLHGATYEVITEYVTDDVDDDGIVVDIGLATEVLKSVLDPLRFTNLDDLPQLKGQNTTTEFLARWIHERLCAAFHGRFVGGLRVTLEESRVAWASYEGSIG
;
A
#
# COMPACT_ATOMS: atom_id res chain seq x y z
N MET A 1 9.72 5.75 -4.24
CA MET A 1 10.09 7.01 -3.58
C MET A 1 9.00 8.03 -3.75
N ILE A 2 8.66 8.72 -2.67
CA ILE A 2 7.66 9.78 -2.64
C ILE A 2 8.22 10.97 -1.86
N ALA A 3 7.52 12.08 -1.89
CA ALA A 3 7.70 13.16 -0.94
C ALA A 3 6.37 13.47 -0.28
N HIS A 4 6.41 13.95 0.93
CA HIS A 4 5.21 14.37 1.65
C HIS A 4 5.58 15.26 2.84
N SER A 5 4.56 15.90 3.42
CA SER A 5 4.64 16.57 4.71
C SER A 5 3.46 16.14 5.57
N LEU A 6 3.64 16.11 6.86
CA LEU A 6 2.61 15.70 7.80
C LEU A 6 2.17 16.89 8.66
N SER A 7 0.87 17.00 8.91
CA SER A 7 0.29 18.06 9.74
C SER A 7 0.13 17.59 11.16
N GLY A 8 0.67 18.36 12.11
CA GLY A 8 0.55 18.11 13.54
C GLY A 8 1.89 18.12 14.25
N GLU A 9 1.92 18.73 15.43
CA GLU A 9 3.15 18.89 16.21
C GLU A 9 3.77 17.54 16.61
N VAL A 10 2.96 16.49 16.73
CA VAL A 10 3.43 15.15 17.08
C VAL A 10 4.45 14.62 16.06
N PHE A 11 4.40 15.10 14.83
CA PHE A 11 5.30 14.64 13.77
C PHE A 11 6.67 15.32 13.76
N GLY A 12 6.86 16.39 14.56
CA GLY A 12 8.15 17.07 14.65
C GLY A 12 8.71 17.47 13.28
N PRO A 13 9.97 17.08 12.95
CA PRO A 13 10.59 17.42 11.65
C PRO A 13 9.82 16.91 10.42
N ALA A 14 9.02 15.87 10.57
CA ALA A 14 8.22 15.32 9.47
C ALA A 14 7.09 16.25 9.02
N GLN A 15 6.84 17.34 9.74
CA GLN A 15 5.93 18.40 9.29
C GLN A 15 6.45 19.12 8.04
N ARG A 16 7.76 19.09 7.81
CA ARG A 16 8.38 19.68 6.63
C ARG A 16 8.34 18.70 5.47
N LEU A 17 8.29 19.21 4.25
CA LEU A 17 8.39 18.38 3.06
C LEU A 17 9.68 17.56 3.10
N HIS A 18 9.55 16.26 2.97
CA HIS A 18 10.68 15.33 2.96
C HIS A 18 10.39 14.15 2.05
N GLY A 19 11.46 13.49 1.61
CA GLY A 19 11.36 12.27 0.79
C GLY A 19 11.33 11.03 1.67
N ALA A 20 10.66 9.98 1.15
CA ALA A 20 10.67 8.67 1.76
C ALA A 20 10.67 7.60 0.66
N THR A 21 11.37 6.51 0.90
CA THR A 21 11.36 5.35 0.02
C THR A 21 10.77 4.18 0.77
N TYR A 22 9.72 3.60 0.19
CA TYR A 22 9.05 2.43 0.77
C TYR A 22 9.28 1.20 -0.08
N GLU A 23 9.49 0.08 0.57
CA GLU A 23 9.35 -1.23 -0.04
C GLU A 23 7.94 -1.72 0.29
N VAL A 24 7.19 -2.08 -0.74
CA VAL A 24 5.79 -2.51 -0.59
C VAL A 24 5.72 -4.01 -0.75
N ILE A 25 5.24 -4.69 0.27
CA ILE A 25 5.12 -6.15 0.30
C ILE A 25 3.64 -6.51 0.41
N THR A 26 3.16 -7.34 -0.49
CA THR A 26 1.78 -7.83 -0.46
C THR A 26 1.75 -9.32 -0.21
N GLU A 27 0.86 -9.76 0.67
CA GLU A 27 0.70 -11.16 1.02
C GLU A 27 -0.77 -11.55 0.83
N TYR A 28 -1.00 -12.57 0.01
CA TYR A 28 -2.33 -13.13 -0.27
C TYR A 28 -2.45 -14.45 0.48
N VAL A 29 -3.52 -14.59 1.27
CA VAL A 29 -3.69 -15.72 2.19
C VAL A 29 -5.03 -16.40 1.92
N THR A 30 -4.98 -17.72 1.71
CA THR A 30 -6.16 -18.58 1.60
C THR A 30 -5.97 -19.82 2.46
N ASP A 31 -7.07 -20.54 2.73
CA ASP A 31 -7.00 -21.79 3.48
C ASP A 31 -6.37 -22.91 2.69
N ASP A 32 -6.47 -22.87 1.36
CA ASP A 32 -5.92 -23.88 0.47
C ASP A 32 -5.58 -23.26 -0.89
N VAL A 33 -4.83 -24.02 -1.67
CA VAL A 33 -4.52 -23.66 -3.06
C VAL A 33 -5.66 -24.07 -3.99
N ASP A 34 -5.70 -23.50 -5.19
CA ASP A 34 -6.65 -23.90 -6.22
C ASP A 34 -6.21 -25.19 -6.94
N ASP A 35 -6.95 -25.59 -7.98
CA ASP A 35 -6.67 -26.82 -8.73
C ASP A 35 -5.31 -26.79 -9.44
N ASP A 36 -4.76 -25.61 -9.69
CA ASP A 36 -3.42 -25.44 -10.26
C ASP A 36 -2.32 -25.38 -9.21
N GLY A 37 -2.68 -25.46 -7.93
CA GLY A 37 -1.73 -25.43 -6.82
C GLY A 37 -1.27 -24.02 -6.45
N ILE A 38 -2.03 -22.99 -6.79
CA ILE A 38 -1.65 -21.60 -6.52
C ILE A 38 -2.72 -20.88 -5.68
N VAL A 39 -2.28 -19.85 -4.97
CA VAL A 39 -3.13 -18.95 -4.18
C VAL A 39 -3.62 -17.79 -5.06
N VAL A 40 -2.71 -17.16 -5.76
CA VAL A 40 -2.98 -16.03 -6.66
C VAL A 40 -1.98 -16.07 -7.81
N ASP A 41 -2.40 -15.61 -8.97
CA ASP A 41 -1.48 -15.45 -10.11
C ASP A 41 -0.48 -14.34 -9.79
N ILE A 42 0.79 -14.69 -9.65
CA ILE A 42 1.87 -13.77 -9.29
C ILE A 42 2.04 -12.68 -10.36
N GLY A 43 1.92 -13.04 -11.64
CA GLY A 43 1.99 -12.07 -12.72
C GLY A 43 0.90 -11.01 -12.62
N LEU A 44 -0.33 -11.44 -12.40
CA LEU A 44 -1.47 -10.53 -12.21
C LEU A 44 -1.28 -9.68 -10.96
N ALA A 45 -0.87 -10.29 -9.84
CA ALA A 45 -0.66 -9.57 -8.59
C ALA A 45 0.41 -8.48 -8.75
N THR A 46 1.49 -8.78 -9.47
CA THR A 46 2.56 -7.82 -9.75
C THR A 46 2.08 -6.66 -10.62
N GLU A 47 1.34 -6.94 -11.68
CA GLU A 47 0.79 -5.91 -12.57
C GLU A 47 -0.21 -5.01 -11.86
N VAL A 48 -1.10 -5.58 -11.08
CA VAL A 48 -2.10 -4.81 -10.32
C VAL A 48 -1.43 -3.92 -9.30
N LEU A 49 -0.46 -4.44 -8.55
CA LEU A 49 0.30 -3.64 -7.59
C LEU A 49 1.02 -2.48 -8.29
N LYS A 50 1.66 -2.75 -9.42
CA LYS A 50 2.33 -1.71 -10.21
C LYS A 50 1.35 -0.60 -10.60
N SER A 51 0.17 -0.95 -11.08
CA SER A 51 -0.84 0.04 -11.49
C SER A 51 -1.36 0.88 -10.33
N VAL A 52 -1.44 0.30 -9.13
CA VAL A 52 -1.81 1.04 -7.90
C VAL A 52 -0.71 1.99 -7.47
N LEU A 53 0.55 1.59 -7.58
CA LEU A 53 1.70 2.37 -7.12
C LEU A 53 2.18 3.42 -8.11
N ASP A 54 2.01 3.20 -9.41
CA ASP A 54 2.52 4.10 -10.45
C ASP A 54 2.12 5.57 -10.24
N PRO A 55 0.87 5.91 -9.88
CA PRO A 55 0.49 7.30 -9.62
C PRO A 55 1.23 7.95 -8.44
N LEU A 56 1.77 7.14 -7.52
CA LEU A 56 2.47 7.63 -6.35
C LEU A 56 3.97 7.78 -6.57
N ARG A 57 4.53 7.06 -7.53
CA ARG A 57 5.98 6.99 -7.72
C ARG A 57 6.56 8.35 -8.08
N PHE A 58 7.65 8.73 -7.41
CA PHE A 58 8.38 9.97 -7.65
C PHE A 58 7.48 11.21 -7.61
N THR A 59 6.48 11.20 -6.75
CA THR A 59 5.46 12.23 -6.67
C THR A 59 5.42 12.83 -5.27
N ASN A 60 5.15 14.12 -5.18
CA ASN A 60 4.80 14.75 -3.92
C ASN A 60 3.33 14.42 -3.61
N LEU A 61 3.10 13.59 -2.61
CA LEU A 61 1.75 13.12 -2.26
C LEU A 61 0.84 14.27 -1.83
N ASP A 62 1.41 15.36 -1.31
CA ASP A 62 0.63 16.53 -0.91
C ASP A 62 -0.06 17.20 -2.09
N ASP A 63 0.44 16.99 -3.30
CA ASP A 63 -0.11 17.55 -4.54
C ASP A 63 -1.19 16.67 -5.19
N LEU A 64 -1.37 15.44 -4.71
CA LEU A 64 -2.36 14.53 -5.28
C LEU A 64 -3.76 14.84 -4.75
N PRO A 65 -4.73 15.11 -5.64
CA PRO A 65 -6.10 15.43 -5.22
C PRO A 65 -6.74 14.38 -4.33
N GLN A 66 -6.50 13.09 -4.62
CA GLN A 66 -7.09 11.99 -3.88
C GLN A 66 -6.52 11.83 -2.47
N LEU A 67 -5.37 12.44 -2.17
CA LEU A 67 -4.72 12.39 -0.86
C LEU A 67 -4.72 13.73 -0.13
N LYS A 68 -5.33 14.74 -0.74
CA LYS A 68 -5.32 16.09 -0.19
C LYS A 68 -6.01 16.15 1.17
N GLY A 69 -5.36 16.81 2.12
CA GLY A 69 -5.88 16.94 3.48
C GLY A 69 -5.64 15.72 4.37
N GLN A 70 -4.99 14.69 3.83
CA GLN A 70 -4.66 13.48 4.59
C GLN A 70 -3.22 13.52 5.08
N ASN A 71 -2.99 13.00 6.29
CA ASN A 71 -1.64 12.68 6.73
C ASN A 71 -1.25 11.33 6.13
N THR A 72 -0.35 11.36 5.16
CA THR A 72 0.10 10.18 4.41
C THR A 72 1.20 9.44 5.17
N THR A 73 0.88 9.03 6.39
CA THR A 73 1.75 8.20 7.21
C THR A 73 1.94 6.83 6.57
N THR A 74 2.92 6.08 7.06
CA THR A 74 3.14 4.69 6.61
C THR A 74 1.88 3.85 6.81
N GLU A 75 1.21 4.01 7.95
CA GLU A 75 -0.04 3.32 8.29
C GLU A 75 -1.17 3.70 7.33
N PHE A 76 -1.34 4.98 7.07
CA PHE A 76 -2.36 5.46 6.13
C PHE A 76 -2.14 4.90 4.73
N LEU A 77 -0.89 4.95 4.25
CA LEU A 77 -0.55 4.47 2.91
C LEU A 77 -0.74 2.96 2.78
N ALA A 78 -0.41 2.20 3.81
CA ALA A 78 -0.65 0.75 3.81
C ALA A 78 -2.14 0.44 3.63
N ARG A 79 -3.00 1.14 4.36
CA ARG A 79 -4.44 1.00 4.23
C ARG A 79 -4.97 1.46 2.87
N TRP A 80 -4.49 2.59 2.40
CA TRP A 80 -4.91 3.14 1.10
C TRP A 80 -4.58 2.17 -0.04
N ILE A 81 -3.37 1.61 -0.04
CA ILE A 81 -2.95 0.61 -1.03
C ILE A 81 -3.81 -0.65 -0.90
N HIS A 82 -4.05 -1.11 0.32
CA HIS A 82 -4.91 -2.27 0.58
C HIS A 82 -6.30 -2.07 -0.04
N GLU A 83 -6.92 -0.92 0.19
CA GLU A 83 -8.24 -0.61 -0.35
C GLU A 83 -8.26 -0.63 -1.89
N ARG A 84 -7.22 -0.10 -2.53
CA ARG A 84 -7.10 -0.10 -3.99
C ARG A 84 -6.91 -1.52 -4.54
N LEU A 85 -6.12 -2.33 -3.86
CA LEU A 85 -5.93 -3.74 -4.25
C LEU A 85 -7.22 -4.55 -4.07
N CYS A 86 -7.94 -4.33 -2.98
CA CYS A 86 -9.24 -4.99 -2.77
C CYS A 86 -10.21 -4.67 -3.90
N ALA A 87 -10.29 -3.42 -4.32
CA ALA A 87 -11.16 -3.02 -5.43
C ALA A 87 -10.72 -3.69 -6.75
N ALA A 88 -9.42 -3.76 -7.01
CA ALA A 88 -8.88 -4.35 -8.23
C ALA A 88 -9.09 -5.87 -8.29
N PHE A 89 -9.03 -6.54 -7.15
CA PHE A 89 -9.19 -8.00 -7.07
C PHE A 89 -10.62 -8.45 -6.79
N HIS A 90 -11.56 -7.53 -6.68
CA HIS A 90 -12.96 -7.89 -6.49
C HIS A 90 -13.44 -8.81 -7.60
N GLY A 91 -13.99 -9.97 -7.24
CA GLY A 91 -14.40 -10.99 -8.20
C GLY A 91 -13.27 -11.83 -8.81
N ARG A 92 -12.02 -11.56 -8.46
CA ARG A 92 -10.85 -12.29 -8.98
C ARG A 92 -10.12 -13.10 -7.91
N PHE A 93 -10.26 -12.70 -6.65
CA PHE A 93 -9.61 -13.35 -5.52
C PHE A 93 -10.50 -13.23 -4.29
N VAL A 94 -10.58 -14.30 -3.52
CA VAL A 94 -11.29 -14.33 -2.23
C VAL A 94 -10.31 -14.85 -1.18
N GLY A 95 -10.09 -14.08 -0.14
CA GLY A 95 -9.16 -14.45 0.92
C GLY A 95 -8.64 -13.25 1.67
N GLY A 96 -7.57 -13.44 2.40
CA GLY A 96 -6.89 -12.37 3.14
C GLY A 96 -5.86 -11.66 2.27
N LEU A 97 -5.70 -10.38 2.55
CA LEU A 97 -4.63 -9.57 1.96
C LEU A 97 -3.97 -8.76 3.07
N ARG A 98 -2.65 -8.84 3.14
CA ARG A 98 -1.84 -7.97 3.99
C ARG A 98 -0.95 -7.11 3.12
N VAL A 99 -0.95 -5.81 3.36
CA VAL A 99 -0.04 -4.86 2.73
C VAL A 99 0.90 -4.32 3.78
N THR A 100 2.19 -4.47 3.53
CA THR A 100 3.25 -3.95 4.41
C THR A 100 4.04 -2.89 3.65
N LEU A 101 4.21 -1.72 4.27
CA LEU A 101 5.13 -0.70 3.81
C LEU A 101 6.32 -0.66 4.76
N GLU A 102 7.49 -0.93 4.23
CA GLU A 102 8.75 -0.88 4.96
C GLU A 102 9.51 0.39 4.56
N GLU A 103 9.62 1.32 5.49
CA GLU A 103 10.36 2.57 5.30
C GLU A 103 11.86 2.35 5.53
N SER A 104 12.17 1.50 6.51
CA SER A 104 13.51 1.05 6.84
C SER A 104 13.45 -0.33 7.49
N ARG A 105 14.60 -0.91 7.78
CA ARG A 105 14.67 -2.23 8.43
C ARG A 105 14.06 -2.26 9.82
N VAL A 106 13.86 -1.09 10.43
CA VAL A 106 13.34 -0.98 11.80
C VAL A 106 12.01 -0.24 11.87
N ALA A 107 11.45 0.16 10.73
CA ALA A 107 10.21 0.92 10.70
C ALA A 107 9.34 0.47 9.52
N TRP A 108 8.23 -0.16 9.85
CA TRP A 108 7.23 -0.59 8.87
C TRP A 108 5.84 -0.58 9.50
N ALA A 109 4.84 -0.58 8.64
CA ALA A 109 3.45 -0.74 9.05
C ALA A 109 2.74 -1.69 8.09
N SER A 110 1.74 -2.39 8.58
CA SER A 110 0.95 -3.33 7.80
C SER A 110 -0.54 -3.06 7.99
N TYR A 111 -1.31 -3.32 6.96
CA TYR A 111 -2.76 -3.34 7.01
C TYR A 111 -3.26 -4.65 6.44
N GLU A 112 -4.17 -5.28 7.15
CA GLU A 112 -4.71 -6.59 6.83
C GLU A 112 -6.23 -6.55 6.76
N GLY A 113 -6.79 -7.24 5.77
CA GLY A 113 -8.23 -7.35 5.62
C GLY A 113 -8.59 -8.37 4.55
N SER A 114 -9.86 -8.71 4.46
CA SER A 114 -10.35 -9.70 3.50
C SER A 114 -10.74 -9.07 2.18
N ILE A 115 -10.58 -9.84 1.10
CA ILE A 115 -11.15 -9.59 -0.22
C ILE A 115 -12.25 -10.62 -0.45
N GLY A 116 -13.35 -10.19 -0.96
CA GLY A 116 -14.50 -11.05 -1.23
C GLY A 116 -15.77 -10.52 -0.65
#